data_0a2ce215fc990d9d9537f8d41c8bd6d7
#
_entry.id   0a2ce215fc990d9d9537f8d41c8bd6d7
#
_cell.length_a   1.000
_cell.length_b   1.000
_cell.length_c   1.000
_cell.angle_alpha   90.00
_cell.angle_beta   90.00
_cell.angle_gamma   90.00
#
_symmetry.space_group_name_H-M   'P 1'
#
loop_
_entity.id
_entity.type
_entity.pdbx_description
1 polymer ?
#
loop_
_entity_poly.entity_id
_entity_poly.type
_entity_poly.pdbx_seq_one_letter_code
_entity_poly.pdbx_strand_id
1 'polypeptide(L)'
;MLFSLAVLPRSGEFPQEFIALPGAGYEPVKARAASIGTMIDNPRSPRVRAVAKLSKKDARADTGLFLLEGPQAASEALTFRPELVIELFATPTALDRYPDLAAAADEAGIEVEFVTEAVIDAMADTVTPQGIIAVCRQFPTSLKDILASGPKLLAILEEVRDPGNAGTIIRAADAAGADGVILTGRSVDLYNPKVVRATTGSLFHVPVAIAAELDTVLTRVKAEGITVLAADIKGRDLLAARQDGTLAQPTAWLFGNEARGLTDEQLALADVAITVPIYGHAESMNLATAASVCLYESAFTQRSV
;
A
#
# COMPACT_ATOMS: atom_id res chain seq x y z
N MET A 1 -12.21 -5.30 20.57
CA MET A 1 -12.65 -6.67 20.27
C MET A 1 -12.23 -6.93 18.84
N LEU A 2 -11.03 -7.49 18.66
CA LEU A 2 -10.43 -7.77 17.34
C LEU A 2 -10.97 -9.13 16.89
N PHE A 3 -11.66 -9.17 15.76
CA PHE A 3 -12.02 -10.41 15.11
C PHE A 3 -10.76 -11.04 14.50
N SER A 4 -10.24 -12.09 15.12
CA SER A 4 -9.22 -12.94 14.55
C SER A 4 -9.89 -13.85 13.52
N LEU A 5 -9.72 -13.57 12.24
CA LEU A 5 -10.12 -14.44 11.14
C LEU A 5 -8.89 -15.28 10.73
N ALA A 6 -9.09 -16.59 10.66
CA ALA A 6 -8.08 -17.55 10.25
C ALA A 6 -7.58 -17.24 8.82
N VAL A 7 -6.27 -17.03 8.69
CA VAL A 7 -5.58 -16.86 7.41
C VAL A 7 -5.26 -18.23 6.83
N LEU A 8 -5.78 -18.53 5.65
CA LEU A 8 -5.36 -19.70 4.87
C LEU A 8 -4.04 -19.36 4.15
N PRO A 9 -3.01 -20.23 4.15
CA PRO A 9 -1.72 -19.93 3.54
C PRO A 9 -1.82 -19.87 2.01
N ARG A 10 -1.30 -18.80 1.42
CA ARG A 10 -1.03 -18.70 -0.03
C ARG A 10 0.39 -19.18 -0.30
N SER A 11 0.53 -20.26 -1.08
CA SER A 11 1.79 -20.64 -1.69
C SER A 11 1.96 -19.87 -3.00
N GLY A 12 2.88 -18.94 -3.06
CA GLY A 12 3.25 -18.23 -4.28
C GLY A 12 4.57 -17.48 -4.06
N GLU A 13 5.65 -18.02 -4.60
CA GLU A 13 6.94 -17.33 -4.67
C GLU A 13 6.84 -16.17 -5.66
N PHE A 14 7.20 -14.96 -5.22
CA PHE A 14 7.30 -13.79 -6.08
C PHE A 14 8.59 -13.84 -6.92
N PRO A 15 8.56 -13.44 -8.22
CA PRO A 15 9.75 -13.39 -9.05
C PRO A 15 10.73 -12.33 -8.55
N GLN A 16 11.97 -12.73 -8.29
CA GLN A 16 13.07 -11.85 -7.90
C GLN A 16 13.78 -11.27 -9.13
N GLU A 17 13.18 -10.31 -9.82
CA GLU A 17 13.94 -9.48 -10.76
C GLU A 17 13.67 -8.00 -10.46
N PHE A 18 14.65 -7.37 -9.81
CA PHE A 18 14.63 -5.96 -9.44
C PHE A 18 15.04 -5.07 -10.62
N ILE A 19 14.18 -4.17 -11.02
CA ILE A 19 14.58 -2.99 -11.81
C ILE A 19 15.26 -2.02 -10.84
N ALA A 20 16.60 -1.94 -10.92
CA ALA A 20 17.37 -0.95 -10.19
C ALA A 20 17.03 0.45 -10.69
N LEU A 21 16.36 1.24 -9.88
CA LEU A 21 16.24 2.69 -10.09
C LEU A 21 17.60 3.33 -9.73
N PRO A 22 18.14 4.24 -10.54
CA PRO A 22 19.39 4.92 -10.24
C PRO A 22 19.15 5.96 -9.14
N GLY A 23 19.44 5.60 -7.89
CA GLY A 23 19.45 6.49 -6.74
C GLY A 23 20.90 6.82 -6.39
N ALA A 24 21.38 7.96 -6.88
CA ALA A 24 22.66 8.50 -6.44
C ALA A 24 22.46 9.25 -5.12
N GLY A 25 23.10 8.82 -4.04
CA GLY A 25 23.40 9.69 -2.92
C GLY A 25 23.05 9.26 -1.50
N TYR A 26 22.41 8.11 -1.29
CA TYR A 26 22.30 7.56 0.07
C TYR A 26 23.28 6.40 0.22
N GLU A 27 24.40 6.64 0.93
CA GLU A 27 25.24 5.54 1.42
C GLU A 27 24.70 5.11 2.80
N PRO A 28 24.16 3.89 2.93
CA PRO A 28 23.90 3.34 4.24
C PRO A 28 25.25 3.29 4.98
N VAL A 29 25.28 3.80 6.19
CA VAL A 29 26.47 3.67 7.04
C VAL A 29 26.69 2.17 7.21
N LYS A 30 27.73 1.63 6.56
CA LYS A 30 28.09 0.21 6.63
C LYS A 30 28.07 -0.23 8.09
N ALA A 31 27.31 -1.28 8.37
CA ALA A 31 27.25 -1.93 9.65
C ALA A 31 28.68 -2.15 10.16
N ARG A 32 29.05 -1.45 11.20
CA ARG A 32 30.27 -1.71 11.95
C ARG A 32 29.95 -2.88 12.87
N ALA A 33 30.81 -3.88 12.87
CA ALA A 33 30.71 -5.07 13.71
C ALA A 33 30.25 -4.74 15.13
N ALA A 34 29.37 -5.59 15.68
CA ALA A 34 28.74 -5.53 16.97
C ALA A 34 29.60 -4.88 18.05
N SER A 35 29.44 -3.58 18.24
CA SER A 35 29.73 -2.90 19.48
C SER A 35 28.39 -2.75 20.19
N ILE A 36 28.36 -2.94 21.50
CA ILE A 36 27.23 -2.55 22.35
C ILE A 36 26.89 -1.11 21.97
N GLY A 37 25.86 -0.96 21.10
CA GLY A 37 25.64 0.25 20.33
C GLY A 37 25.34 1.42 21.27
N THR A 38 26.12 2.49 21.15
CA THR A 38 25.79 3.76 21.79
C THR A 38 24.45 4.22 21.27
N MET A 39 23.46 4.33 22.16
CA MET A 39 22.13 4.85 21.84
C MET A 39 22.24 6.20 21.11
N ILE A 40 21.54 6.35 20.00
CA ILE A 40 21.49 7.64 19.29
C ILE A 40 20.59 8.59 20.09
N ASP A 41 21.18 9.64 20.65
CA ASP A 41 20.53 10.60 21.54
C ASP A 41 20.39 12.02 20.96
N ASN A 42 21.08 12.30 19.84
CA ASN A 42 21.09 13.64 19.24
C ASN A 42 20.02 13.77 18.12
N PRO A 43 18.86 14.42 18.39
CA PRO A 43 17.79 14.62 17.40
C PRO A 43 18.20 15.54 16.24
N ARG A 44 19.33 16.25 16.35
CA ARG A 44 19.84 17.15 15.32
C ARG A 44 21.00 16.54 14.52
N SER A 45 21.30 15.26 14.69
CA SER A 45 22.35 14.59 13.92
C SER A 45 22.02 14.59 12.42
N PRO A 46 23.01 14.54 11.53
CA PRO A 46 22.78 14.48 10.09
C PRO A 46 21.91 13.27 9.69
N ARG A 47 22.14 12.11 10.34
CA ARG A 47 21.37 10.87 10.08
C ARG A 47 19.90 11.05 10.44
N VAL A 48 19.58 11.56 11.63
CA VAL A 48 18.20 11.82 12.07
C VAL A 48 17.49 12.80 11.12
N ARG A 49 18.18 13.87 10.72
CA ARG A 49 17.63 14.83 9.75
C ARG A 49 17.41 14.22 8.37
N ALA A 50 18.26 13.28 7.93
CA ALA A 50 18.08 12.57 6.67
C ALA A 50 16.80 11.71 6.70
N VAL A 51 16.59 10.97 7.79
CA VAL A 51 15.37 10.16 7.99
C VAL A 51 14.12 11.07 8.04
N ALA A 52 14.12 12.13 8.83
CA ALA A 52 13.01 13.08 8.91
C ALA A 52 12.61 13.69 7.56
N LYS A 53 13.58 13.93 6.66
CA LYS A 53 13.32 14.44 5.31
C LYS A 53 12.48 13.49 4.45
N LEU A 54 12.44 12.18 4.75
CA LEU A 54 11.62 11.21 4.02
C LEU A 54 10.11 11.46 4.18
N SER A 55 9.69 12.32 5.10
CA SER A 55 8.33 12.87 5.12
C SER A 55 8.00 13.70 3.87
N LYS A 56 9.01 14.20 3.12
CA LYS A 56 8.86 15.04 1.94
C LYS A 56 8.98 14.21 0.65
N LYS A 57 8.11 14.51 -0.32
CA LYS A 57 8.06 13.79 -1.60
C LYS A 57 9.39 13.85 -2.36
N ASP A 58 10.02 15.04 -2.43
CA ASP A 58 11.26 15.23 -3.17
C ASP A 58 12.40 14.37 -2.61
N ALA A 59 12.53 14.32 -1.26
CA ALA A 59 13.54 13.48 -0.62
C ALA A 59 13.32 11.98 -0.89
N ARG A 60 12.05 11.52 -0.94
CA ARG A 60 11.73 10.13 -1.33
C ARG A 60 12.05 9.84 -2.80
N ALA A 61 11.75 10.78 -3.68
CA ALA A 61 12.07 10.65 -5.11
C ALA A 61 13.58 10.63 -5.36
N ASP A 62 14.33 11.48 -4.65
CA ASP A 62 15.79 11.57 -4.80
C ASP A 62 16.51 10.31 -4.24
N THR A 63 16.00 9.73 -3.17
CA THR A 63 16.67 8.62 -2.47
C THR A 63 16.14 7.24 -2.82
N GLY A 64 14.92 7.13 -3.36
CA GLY A 64 14.24 5.86 -3.53
C GLY A 64 13.85 5.19 -2.20
N LEU A 65 13.86 5.94 -1.08
CA LEU A 65 13.54 5.45 0.26
C LEU A 65 12.21 6.02 0.73
N PHE A 66 11.64 5.40 1.77
CA PHE A 66 10.47 5.92 2.46
C PHE A 66 10.48 5.60 3.95
N LEU A 67 9.68 6.35 4.69
CA LEU A 67 9.52 6.23 6.13
C LEU A 67 8.40 5.26 6.46
N LEU A 68 8.66 4.31 7.35
CA LEU A 68 7.71 3.37 7.90
C LEU A 68 7.59 3.58 9.40
N GLU A 69 6.41 3.94 9.88
CA GLU A 69 6.17 4.29 11.27
C GLU A 69 5.25 3.29 11.97
N GLY A 70 5.63 2.92 13.17
CA GLY A 70 4.86 2.09 14.07
C GLY A 70 5.17 0.60 14.01
N PRO A 71 4.85 -0.14 15.09
CA PRO A 71 5.23 -1.54 15.26
C PRO A 71 4.54 -2.47 14.27
N GLN A 72 3.26 -2.25 13.98
CA GLN A 72 2.50 -3.12 13.07
C GLN A 72 3.11 -3.13 11.67
N ALA A 73 3.32 -1.94 11.08
CA ALA A 73 3.85 -1.84 9.73
C ALA A 73 5.31 -2.33 9.65
N ALA A 74 6.12 -2.06 10.69
CA ALA A 74 7.49 -2.57 10.79
C ALA A 74 7.52 -4.11 10.88
N SER A 75 6.62 -4.72 11.66
CA SER A 75 6.49 -6.16 11.78
C SER A 75 6.11 -6.81 10.44
N GLU A 76 5.17 -6.21 9.70
CA GLU A 76 4.78 -6.70 8.37
C GLU A 76 5.94 -6.61 7.37
N ALA A 77 6.71 -5.50 7.39
CA ALA A 77 7.90 -5.36 6.54
C ALA A 77 8.94 -6.44 6.84
N LEU A 78 9.24 -6.67 8.12
CA LEU A 78 10.21 -7.67 8.55
C LEU A 78 9.79 -9.10 8.21
N THR A 79 8.49 -9.39 8.26
CA THR A 79 7.95 -10.73 7.98
C THR A 79 7.87 -11.03 6.49
N PHE A 80 7.40 -10.09 5.68
CA PHE A 80 7.08 -10.34 4.28
C PHE A 80 8.13 -9.84 3.30
N ARG A 81 8.85 -8.77 3.63
CA ARG A 81 9.82 -8.11 2.74
C ARG A 81 11.03 -7.55 3.50
N PRO A 82 11.72 -8.37 4.31
CA PRO A 82 12.85 -7.92 5.12
C PRO A 82 13.97 -7.28 4.29
N GLU A 83 14.15 -7.70 3.05
CA GLU A 83 15.15 -7.16 2.13
C GLU A 83 14.94 -5.68 1.76
N LEU A 84 13.76 -5.14 2.02
CA LEU A 84 13.46 -3.71 1.80
C LEU A 84 13.86 -2.83 2.97
N VAL A 85 14.01 -3.40 4.17
CA VAL A 85 14.35 -2.65 5.39
C VAL A 85 15.84 -2.32 5.38
N ILE A 86 16.17 -1.03 5.39
CA ILE A 86 17.53 -0.51 5.34
C ILE A 86 18.03 -0.15 6.72
N GLU A 87 17.16 0.46 7.55
CA GLU A 87 17.45 0.85 8.92
C GLU A 87 16.20 0.63 9.76
N LEU A 88 16.40 0.17 11.00
CA LEU A 88 15.32 0.00 11.98
C LEU A 88 15.73 0.68 13.30
N PHE A 89 14.96 1.70 13.68
CA PHE A 89 15.16 2.45 14.91
C PHE A 89 14.06 2.12 15.91
N ALA A 90 14.46 1.88 17.16
CA ALA A 90 13.50 1.64 18.21
C ALA A 90 13.97 2.25 19.55
N THR A 91 13.02 2.71 20.37
CA THR A 91 13.30 2.99 21.77
C THR A 91 13.30 1.69 22.57
N PRO A 92 14.10 1.59 23.67
CA PRO A 92 14.05 0.42 24.55
C PRO A 92 12.63 0.12 25.05
N THR A 93 11.89 1.16 25.45
CA THR A 93 10.50 1.04 25.91
C THR A 93 9.57 0.45 24.85
N ALA A 94 9.79 0.79 23.56
CA ALA A 94 9.00 0.23 22.47
C ALA A 94 9.30 -1.25 22.25
N LEU A 95 10.56 -1.68 22.29
CA LEU A 95 10.92 -3.09 22.16
C LEU A 95 10.42 -3.94 23.34
N ASP A 96 10.44 -3.41 24.56
CA ASP A 96 9.83 -4.08 25.72
C ASP A 96 8.33 -4.29 25.53
N ARG A 97 7.66 -3.35 24.87
CA ARG A 97 6.21 -3.42 24.57
C ARG A 97 5.89 -4.35 23.39
N TYR A 98 6.81 -4.48 22.43
CA TYR A 98 6.63 -5.25 21.19
C TYR A 98 7.77 -6.27 21.00
N PRO A 99 7.88 -7.29 21.87
CA PRO A 99 8.99 -8.25 21.85
C PRO A 99 9.03 -9.08 20.55
N ASP A 100 7.88 -9.32 19.92
CA ASP A 100 7.79 -10.06 18.66
C ASP A 100 8.50 -9.32 17.51
N LEU A 101 8.53 -8.00 17.56
CA LEU A 101 9.25 -7.21 16.55
C LEU A 101 10.76 -7.37 16.68
N ALA A 102 11.28 -7.43 17.90
CA ALA A 102 12.71 -7.69 18.13
C ALA A 102 13.11 -9.07 17.60
N ALA A 103 12.25 -10.08 17.84
CA ALA A 103 12.46 -11.43 17.33
C ALA A 103 12.42 -11.47 15.78
N ALA A 104 11.46 -10.78 15.16
CA ALA A 104 11.37 -10.70 13.69
C ALA A 104 12.58 -9.97 13.07
N ALA A 105 13.10 -8.94 13.72
CA ALA A 105 14.32 -8.26 13.27
C ALA A 105 15.54 -9.18 13.34
N ASP A 106 15.71 -9.93 14.42
CA ASP A 106 16.80 -10.89 14.60
C ASP A 106 16.73 -12.02 13.56
N GLU A 107 15.54 -12.58 13.33
CA GLU A 107 15.30 -13.61 12.30
C GLU A 107 15.61 -13.10 10.89
N ALA A 108 15.26 -11.84 10.61
CA ALA A 108 15.57 -11.17 9.35
C ALA A 108 17.04 -10.73 9.22
N GLY A 109 17.83 -10.83 10.29
CA GLY A 109 19.23 -10.37 10.32
C GLY A 109 19.35 -8.84 10.25
N ILE A 110 18.34 -8.11 10.73
CA ILE A 110 18.29 -6.64 10.72
C ILE A 110 18.64 -6.13 12.11
N GLU A 111 19.72 -5.33 12.19
CA GLU A 111 20.13 -4.71 13.44
C GLU A 111 19.17 -3.60 13.86
N VAL A 112 18.75 -3.62 15.13
CA VAL A 112 17.93 -2.56 15.71
C VAL A 112 18.84 -1.49 16.31
N GLU A 113 18.72 -0.29 15.79
CA GLU A 113 19.42 0.90 16.30
C GLU A 113 18.65 1.51 17.46
N PHE A 114 19.22 1.49 18.65
CA PHE A 114 18.59 2.10 19.82
C PHE A 114 18.64 3.62 19.76
N VAL A 115 17.51 4.25 20.00
CA VAL A 115 17.35 5.70 19.97
C VAL A 115 16.53 6.20 21.15
N THR A 116 16.71 7.49 21.49
CA THR A 116 15.86 8.14 22.51
C THR A 116 14.50 8.53 21.93
N GLU A 117 13.51 8.74 22.81
CA GLU A 117 12.17 9.25 22.41
C GLU A 117 12.29 10.59 21.63
N ALA A 118 13.19 11.49 22.06
CA ALA A 118 13.42 12.76 21.35
C ALA A 118 13.94 12.57 19.91
N VAL A 119 14.68 11.48 19.64
CA VAL A 119 15.13 11.13 18.28
C VAL A 119 13.98 10.58 17.47
N ILE A 120 13.13 9.72 18.02
CA ILE A 120 11.91 9.23 17.38
C ILE A 120 10.99 10.41 17.01
N ASP A 121 10.73 11.31 17.95
CA ASP A 121 9.91 12.52 17.72
C ASP A 121 10.46 13.39 16.58
N ALA A 122 11.79 13.49 16.47
CA ALA A 122 12.44 14.27 15.42
C ALA A 122 12.37 13.61 14.03
N MET A 123 12.26 12.28 13.96
CA MET A 123 12.16 11.52 12.70
C MET A 123 10.73 11.31 12.24
N ALA A 124 9.77 11.23 13.16
CA ALA A 124 8.39 10.87 12.88
C ALA A 124 7.63 11.94 12.09
N ASP A 125 6.68 11.53 11.25
CA ASP A 125 5.65 12.39 10.64
C ASP A 125 4.39 12.45 11.52
N THR A 126 4.15 11.43 12.35
CA THR A 126 3.02 11.39 13.29
C THR A 126 3.30 12.21 14.56
N VAL A 127 2.24 12.77 15.15
CA VAL A 127 2.31 13.59 16.37
C VAL A 127 2.61 12.74 17.62
N THR A 128 2.20 11.48 17.61
CA THR A 128 2.37 10.54 18.74
C THR A 128 3.00 9.25 18.23
N PRO A 129 4.31 9.25 17.97
CA PRO A 129 5.00 8.06 17.48
C PRO A 129 5.01 6.95 18.54
N GLN A 130 5.02 5.70 18.08
CA GLN A 130 5.00 4.53 18.95
C GLN A 130 6.40 3.97 19.27
N GLY A 131 7.43 4.78 19.07
CA GLY A 131 8.81 4.45 19.40
C GLY A 131 9.52 3.54 18.40
N ILE A 132 8.92 3.27 17.23
CA ILE A 132 9.50 2.43 16.17
C ILE A 132 9.39 3.14 14.83
N ILE A 133 10.53 3.22 14.13
CA ILE A 133 10.64 3.78 12.77
C ILE A 133 11.58 2.88 11.97
N ALA A 134 11.16 2.54 10.74
CA ALA A 134 12.05 1.92 9.78
C ALA A 134 12.21 2.82 8.53
N VAL A 135 13.37 2.71 7.90
CA VAL A 135 13.65 3.26 6.57
C VAL A 135 13.65 2.10 5.59
N CYS A 136 12.80 2.17 4.58
CA CYS A 136 12.63 1.11 3.59
C CYS A 136 12.90 1.60 2.18
N ARG A 137 13.30 0.69 1.27
CA ARG A 137 13.39 0.96 -0.17
C ARG A 137 12.00 0.98 -0.79
N GLN A 138 11.78 1.90 -1.73
CA GLN A 138 10.58 1.88 -2.58
C GLN A 138 10.62 0.66 -3.51
N PHE A 139 9.45 0.03 -3.73
CA PHE A 139 9.34 -1.23 -4.47
C PHE A 139 8.06 -1.31 -5.32
N PRO A 140 7.78 -0.32 -6.18
CA PRO A 140 6.59 -0.40 -7.03
C PRO A 140 6.72 -1.60 -7.98
N THR A 141 5.62 -2.33 -8.14
CA THR A 141 5.55 -3.43 -9.11
C THR A 141 5.22 -2.87 -10.49
N SER A 142 5.78 -3.43 -11.55
CA SER A 142 5.38 -3.00 -12.88
C SER A 142 3.98 -3.49 -13.24
N LEU A 143 3.23 -2.71 -14.02
CA LEU A 143 1.94 -3.16 -14.56
C LEU A 143 2.07 -4.47 -15.37
N LYS A 144 3.21 -4.65 -16.07
CA LYS A 144 3.50 -5.86 -16.82
C LYS A 144 3.55 -7.09 -15.92
N ASP A 145 4.21 -6.99 -14.77
CA ASP A 145 4.38 -8.12 -13.86
C ASP A 145 3.06 -8.47 -13.16
N ILE A 146 2.26 -7.46 -12.79
CA ILE A 146 0.91 -7.68 -12.26
C ILE A 146 0.07 -8.42 -13.29
N LEU A 147 0.05 -8.00 -14.55
CA LEU A 147 -0.75 -8.64 -15.59
C LEU A 147 -0.25 -10.04 -15.95
N ALA A 148 1.08 -10.25 -15.93
CA ALA A 148 1.68 -11.55 -16.21
C ALA A 148 1.34 -12.63 -15.15
N SER A 149 0.92 -12.24 -13.93
CA SER A 149 0.48 -13.18 -12.90
C SER A 149 -0.91 -13.78 -13.15
N GLY A 150 -1.63 -13.35 -14.18
CA GLY A 150 -2.99 -13.79 -14.49
C GLY A 150 -4.02 -13.31 -13.45
N PRO A 151 -4.09 -12.00 -13.15
CA PRO A 151 -4.91 -11.49 -12.06
C PRO A 151 -6.40 -11.68 -12.34
N LYS A 152 -7.18 -11.94 -11.29
CA LYS A 152 -8.64 -12.07 -11.33
C LYS A 152 -9.36 -10.88 -10.72
N LEU A 153 -8.70 -10.15 -9.82
CA LEU A 153 -9.27 -8.99 -9.15
C LEU A 153 -8.22 -7.88 -9.02
N LEU A 154 -8.48 -6.74 -9.65
CA LEU A 154 -7.63 -5.55 -9.60
C LEU A 154 -8.40 -4.34 -9.06
N ALA A 155 -7.70 -3.41 -8.41
CA ALA A 155 -8.19 -2.08 -8.09
C ALA A 155 -7.38 -1.03 -8.85
N ILE A 156 -8.04 -0.13 -9.58
CA ILE A 156 -7.42 0.98 -10.32
C ILE A 156 -7.91 2.28 -9.69
N LEU A 157 -6.97 3.10 -9.21
CA LEU A 157 -7.23 4.35 -8.51
C LEU A 157 -6.84 5.52 -9.42
N GLU A 158 -7.84 6.12 -10.05
CA GLU A 158 -7.64 7.25 -10.97
C GLU A 158 -7.73 8.59 -10.23
N GLU A 159 -6.60 9.28 -10.17
CA GLU A 159 -6.47 10.58 -9.48
C GLU A 159 -7.00 10.58 -8.03
N VAL A 160 -6.88 9.48 -7.32
CA VAL A 160 -7.20 9.42 -5.88
C VAL A 160 -6.13 10.23 -5.14
N ARG A 161 -6.54 11.31 -4.47
CA ARG A 161 -5.63 12.29 -3.87
C ARG A 161 -5.58 12.26 -2.36
N ASP A 162 -6.64 11.78 -1.71
CA ASP A 162 -6.65 11.61 -0.26
C ASP A 162 -5.79 10.41 0.15
N PRO A 163 -4.74 10.63 0.96
CA PRO A 163 -3.85 9.54 1.38
C PRO A 163 -4.53 8.49 2.24
N GLY A 164 -5.57 8.88 3.01
CA GLY A 164 -6.36 7.96 3.82
C GLY A 164 -7.17 7.00 2.94
N ASN A 165 -7.85 7.53 1.90
CA ASN A 165 -8.60 6.71 0.95
C ASN A 165 -7.67 5.77 0.18
N ALA A 166 -6.56 6.28 -0.37
CA ALA A 166 -5.62 5.44 -1.12
C ALA A 166 -5.09 4.27 -0.26
N GLY A 167 -4.60 4.54 0.94
CA GLY A 167 -4.09 3.50 1.84
C GLY A 167 -5.18 2.54 2.31
N THR A 168 -6.40 3.03 2.58
CA THR A 168 -7.54 2.18 2.97
C THR A 168 -8.00 1.28 1.82
N ILE A 169 -7.97 1.77 0.56
CA ILE A 169 -8.30 0.94 -0.60
C ILE A 169 -7.23 -0.15 -0.81
N ILE A 170 -5.94 0.17 -0.66
CA ILE A 170 -4.87 -0.84 -0.72
C ILE A 170 -5.10 -1.92 0.34
N ARG A 171 -5.45 -1.53 1.57
CA ARG A 171 -5.77 -2.47 2.65
C ARG A 171 -7.02 -3.29 2.36
N ALA A 172 -8.06 -2.70 1.78
CA ALA A 172 -9.28 -3.42 1.40
C ALA A 172 -9.02 -4.39 0.24
N ALA A 173 -8.18 -4.02 -0.72
CA ALA A 173 -7.74 -4.87 -1.82
C ALA A 173 -6.98 -6.09 -1.32
N ASP A 174 -6.02 -5.91 -0.41
CA ASP A 174 -5.32 -7.00 0.28
C ASP A 174 -6.31 -7.93 1.00
N ALA A 175 -7.18 -7.37 1.84
CA ALA A 175 -8.16 -8.14 2.62
C ALA A 175 -9.18 -8.88 1.73
N ALA A 176 -9.59 -8.31 0.60
CA ALA A 176 -10.42 -8.97 -0.40
C ALA A 176 -9.64 -9.99 -1.24
N GLY A 177 -8.31 -10.03 -1.13
CA GLY A 177 -7.42 -10.88 -1.89
C GLY A 177 -7.34 -10.49 -3.35
N ALA A 178 -7.33 -9.20 -3.65
CA ALA A 178 -7.00 -8.69 -4.96
C ALA A 178 -5.55 -9.00 -5.33
N ASP A 179 -5.31 -9.16 -6.63
CA ASP A 179 -4.01 -9.54 -7.17
C ASP A 179 -3.11 -8.33 -7.45
N GLY A 180 -3.68 -7.11 -7.37
CA GLY A 180 -2.90 -5.89 -7.50
C GLY A 180 -3.74 -4.62 -7.38
N VAL A 181 -3.02 -3.53 -7.09
CA VAL A 181 -3.56 -2.16 -7.09
C VAL A 181 -2.76 -1.31 -8.07
N ILE A 182 -3.42 -0.46 -8.83
CA ILE A 182 -2.79 0.41 -9.83
C ILE A 182 -3.20 1.84 -9.55
N LEU A 183 -2.23 2.70 -9.26
CA LEU A 183 -2.46 4.15 -9.13
C LEU A 183 -2.18 4.82 -10.47
N THR A 184 -3.16 5.58 -10.99
CA THR A 184 -3.07 6.26 -12.29
C THR A 184 -3.23 7.77 -12.14
N GLY A 185 -2.88 8.48 -13.19
CA GLY A 185 -2.98 9.93 -13.25
C GLY A 185 -2.14 10.62 -12.17
N ARG A 186 -2.70 11.69 -11.61
CA ARG A 186 -2.07 12.44 -10.51
C ARG A 186 -2.52 11.96 -9.14
N SER A 187 -2.55 10.64 -8.94
CA SER A 187 -2.83 10.06 -7.63
C SER A 187 -1.78 10.46 -6.58
N VAL A 188 -2.14 10.34 -5.31
CA VAL A 188 -1.23 10.58 -4.20
C VAL A 188 0.00 9.67 -4.31
N ASP A 189 1.14 10.15 -3.84
CA ASP A 189 2.37 9.37 -3.78
C ASP A 189 2.17 8.15 -2.85
N LEU A 190 2.40 6.95 -3.40
CA LEU A 190 2.25 5.67 -2.70
C LEU A 190 3.02 5.64 -1.38
N TYR A 191 4.21 6.22 -1.36
CA TYR A 191 5.10 6.24 -0.19
C TYR A 191 4.94 7.48 0.70
N ASN A 192 3.87 8.27 0.50
CA ASN A 192 3.49 9.31 1.46
C ASN A 192 3.26 8.66 2.83
N PRO A 193 3.85 9.18 3.94
CA PRO A 193 3.71 8.57 5.27
C PRO A 193 2.27 8.29 5.70
N LYS A 194 1.32 9.16 5.29
CA LYS A 194 -0.10 8.95 5.60
C LYS A 194 -0.72 7.79 4.81
N VAL A 195 -0.30 7.57 3.54
CA VAL A 195 -0.70 6.40 2.75
C VAL A 195 -0.15 5.15 3.41
N VAL A 196 1.16 5.12 3.67
CA VAL A 196 1.85 3.98 4.27
C VAL A 196 1.20 3.56 5.59
N ARG A 197 0.93 4.54 6.49
CA ARG A 197 0.20 4.25 7.75
C ARG A 197 -1.19 3.71 7.53
N ALA A 198 -1.95 4.26 6.55
CA ALA A 198 -3.32 3.83 6.29
C ALA A 198 -3.40 2.40 5.71
N THR A 199 -2.32 1.91 5.06
CA THR A 199 -2.25 0.51 4.60
C THR A 199 -2.11 -0.49 5.74
N THR A 200 -1.61 -0.08 6.91
CA THR A 200 -1.39 -0.93 8.09
C THR A 200 -0.55 -2.19 7.77
N GLY A 201 0.40 -2.10 6.83
CA GLY A 201 1.25 -3.21 6.39
C GLY A 201 0.82 -3.88 5.08
N SER A 202 -0.43 -3.74 4.63
CA SER A 202 -0.91 -4.33 3.37
C SER A 202 -0.09 -3.91 2.14
N LEU A 203 0.65 -2.82 2.24
CA LEU A 203 1.60 -2.40 1.21
C LEU A 203 2.64 -3.50 0.88
N PHE A 204 2.99 -4.34 1.84
CA PHE A 204 3.97 -5.43 1.68
C PHE A 204 3.35 -6.72 1.17
N HIS A 205 2.03 -6.81 1.07
CA HIS A 205 1.28 -8.02 0.70
C HIS A 205 0.75 -7.98 -0.73
N VAL A 206 0.21 -6.83 -1.15
CA VAL A 206 -0.42 -6.68 -2.47
C VAL A 206 0.50 -5.90 -3.41
N PRO A 207 0.76 -6.40 -4.64
CA PRO A 207 1.53 -5.65 -5.63
C PRO A 207 0.86 -4.32 -5.98
N VAL A 208 1.65 -3.23 -5.97
CA VAL A 208 1.13 -1.90 -6.33
C VAL A 208 1.93 -1.32 -7.49
N ALA A 209 1.24 -1.03 -8.60
CA ALA A 209 1.81 -0.33 -9.74
C ALA A 209 1.49 1.16 -9.70
N ILE A 210 2.43 1.95 -10.21
CA ILE A 210 2.23 3.38 -10.45
C ILE A 210 2.34 3.62 -11.96
N ALA A 211 1.27 4.14 -12.56
CA ALA A 211 1.20 4.39 -14.00
C ALA A 211 0.67 5.80 -14.28
N ALA A 212 1.22 6.48 -15.29
CA ALA A 212 0.84 7.84 -15.61
C ALA A 212 -0.53 7.93 -16.32
N GLU A 213 -0.78 7.04 -17.29
CA GLU A 213 -1.87 7.18 -18.24
C GLU A 213 -2.93 6.08 -18.07
N LEU A 214 -4.15 6.48 -17.66
CA LEU A 214 -5.28 5.58 -17.46
C LEU A 214 -5.61 4.77 -18.73
N ASP A 215 -5.69 5.41 -19.88
CA ASP A 215 -6.04 4.77 -21.16
C ASP A 215 -5.10 3.61 -21.49
N THR A 216 -3.80 3.82 -21.31
CA THR A 216 -2.77 2.78 -21.50
C THR A 216 -2.98 1.60 -20.53
N VAL A 217 -3.30 1.89 -19.27
CA VAL A 217 -3.57 0.84 -18.26
C VAL A 217 -4.79 0.03 -18.66
N LEU A 218 -5.91 0.70 -18.97
CA LEU A 218 -7.17 0.02 -19.30
C LEU A 218 -7.05 -0.80 -20.60
N THR A 219 -6.36 -0.28 -21.61
CA THR A 219 -6.09 -1.03 -22.85
C THR A 219 -5.33 -2.33 -22.56
N ARG A 220 -4.32 -2.30 -21.71
CA ARG A 220 -3.55 -3.50 -21.35
C ARG A 220 -4.33 -4.47 -20.48
N VAL A 221 -5.10 -3.96 -19.51
CA VAL A 221 -5.97 -4.79 -18.64
C VAL A 221 -7.01 -5.54 -19.49
N LYS A 222 -7.66 -4.85 -20.44
CA LYS A 222 -8.65 -5.47 -21.35
C LYS A 222 -8.02 -6.49 -22.30
N ALA A 223 -6.78 -6.25 -22.74
CA ALA A 223 -6.06 -7.21 -23.60
C ALA A 223 -5.83 -8.56 -22.92
N GLU A 224 -5.77 -8.60 -21.58
CA GLU A 224 -5.70 -9.84 -20.78
C GLU A 224 -7.09 -10.46 -20.50
N GLY A 225 -8.15 -9.95 -21.10
CA GLY A 225 -9.52 -10.46 -20.90
C GLY A 225 -10.15 -10.08 -19.57
N ILE A 226 -9.63 -9.05 -18.91
CA ILE A 226 -10.15 -8.56 -17.63
C ILE A 226 -11.19 -7.47 -17.90
N THR A 227 -12.39 -7.63 -17.35
CA THR A 227 -13.49 -6.65 -17.49
C THR A 227 -13.24 -5.45 -16.58
N VAL A 228 -13.29 -4.25 -17.14
CA VAL A 228 -13.15 -3.00 -16.39
C VAL A 228 -14.51 -2.51 -15.91
N LEU A 229 -14.70 -2.47 -14.59
CA LEU A 229 -15.92 -2.02 -13.92
C LEU A 229 -15.67 -0.64 -13.28
N ALA A 230 -16.33 0.41 -13.78
CA ALA A 230 -16.23 1.74 -13.19
C ALA A 230 -17.22 1.89 -12.03
N ALA A 231 -16.73 2.27 -10.85
CA ALA A 231 -17.59 2.59 -9.72
C ALA A 231 -18.16 4.02 -9.91
N ASP A 232 -19.45 4.12 -10.25
CA ASP A 232 -20.13 5.40 -10.47
C ASP A 232 -21.58 5.34 -10.03
N ILE A 233 -22.10 6.46 -9.48
CA ILE A 233 -23.48 6.57 -8.97
C ILE A 233 -24.56 6.39 -10.04
N LYS A 234 -24.22 6.61 -11.31
CA LYS A 234 -25.12 6.43 -12.46
C LYS A 234 -25.04 5.04 -13.08
N GLY A 235 -24.21 4.17 -12.54
CA GLY A 235 -24.01 2.81 -13.02
C GLY A 235 -25.23 1.91 -12.77
N ARG A 236 -25.18 0.71 -13.33
CA ARG A 236 -26.17 -0.32 -13.01
C ARG A 236 -25.91 -0.90 -11.62
N ASP A 237 -26.95 -1.46 -11.04
CA ASP A 237 -26.92 -1.97 -9.66
C ASP A 237 -25.89 -3.09 -9.47
N LEU A 238 -25.11 -3.03 -8.39
CA LEU A 238 -24.07 -3.99 -8.02
C LEU A 238 -24.63 -5.41 -7.80
N LEU A 239 -25.82 -5.52 -7.18
CA LEU A 239 -26.43 -6.82 -6.92
C LEU A 239 -26.94 -7.46 -8.22
N ALA A 240 -27.42 -6.66 -9.18
CA ALA A 240 -27.75 -7.15 -10.51
C ALA A 240 -26.50 -7.66 -11.25
N ALA A 241 -25.36 -6.96 -11.14
CA ALA A 241 -24.08 -7.40 -11.71
C ALA A 241 -23.55 -8.69 -11.09
N ARG A 242 -23.82 -8.91 -9.80
CA ARG A 242 -23.54 -10.18 -9.12
C ARG A 242 -24.42 -11.31 -9.66
N GLN A 243 -25.73 -11.06 -9.80
CA GLN A 243 -26.71 -12.08 -10.20
C GLN A 243 -26.50 -12.59 -11.63
N ASP A 244 -26.08 -11.72 -12.55
CA ASP A 244 -25.86 -12.10 -13.96
C ASP A 244 -24.47 -12.65 -14.25
N GLY A 245 -23.62 -12.78 -13.23
CA GLY A 245 -22.29 -13.36 -13.33
C GLY A 245 -21.19 -12.39 -13.80
N THR A 246 -21.48 -11.10 -13.98
CA THR A 246 -20.47 -10.08 -14.34
C THR A 246 -19.30 -10.08 -13.34
N LEU A 247 -19.60 -10.19 -12.03
CA LEU A 247 -18.57 -10.17 -10.96
C LEU A 247 -17.83 -11.51 -10.81
N ALA A 248 -18.28 -12.59 -11.45
CA ALA A 248 -17.62 -13.89 -11.42
C ALA A 248 -16.40 -13.98 -12.36
N GLN A 249 -16.35 -13.11 -13.36
CA GLN A 249 -15.24 -13.04 -14.31
C GLN A 249 -14.04 -12.27 -13.72
N PRO A 250 -12.86 -12.36 -14.33
CA PRO A 250 -11.75 -11.47 -13.98
C PRO A 250 -12.17 -10.01 -14.12
N THR A 251 -12.01 -9.22 -13.05
CA THR A 251 -12.48 -7.83 -12.98
C THR A 251 -11.40 -6.88 -12.50
N ALA A 252 -11.40 -5.67 -13.06
CA ALA A 252 -10.64 -4.54 -12.59
C ALA A 252 -11.59 -3.40 -12.23
N TRP A 253 -11.67 -3.06 -10.96
CA TRP A 253 -12.47 -1.95 -10.47
C TRP A 253 -11.76 -0.63 -10.68
N LEU A 254 -12.39 0.29 -11.41
CA LEU A 254 -11.92 1.66 -11.61
C LEU A 254 -12.62 2.61 -10.63
N PHE A 255 -11.85 3.22 -9.76
CA PHE A 255 -12.28 4.20 -8.76
C PHE A 255 -11.75 5.58 -9.11
N GLY A 256 -12.63 6.58 -9.16
CA GLY A 256 -12.29 7.94 -9.52
C GLY A 256 -11.90 8.82 -8.32
N ASN A 257 -11.66 10.10 -8.62
CA ASN A 257 -11.32 11.12 -7.64
C ASN A 257 -12.45 11.34 -6.61
N GLU A 258 -12.10 11.61 -5.35
CA GLU A 258 -13.04 11.75 -4.24
C GLU A 258 -14.07 12.87 -4.41
N ALA A 259 -13.69 13.95 -5.08
CA ALA A 259 -14.54 15.13 -5.20
C ALA A 259 -15.40 15.13 -6.47
N ARG A 260 -14.85 14.65 -7.58
CA ARG A 260 -15.49 14.74 -8.90
C ARG A 260 -15.91 13.39 -9.51
N GLY A 261 -15.47 12.28 -8.88
CA GLY A 261 -15.64 10.95 -9.45
C GLY A 261 -14.81 10.74 -10.72
N LEU A 262 -15.33 9.95 -11.64
CA LEU A 262 -14.81 9.73 -12.99
C LEU A 262 -15.46 10.73 -13.96
N THR A 263 -14.69 11.21 -14.94
CA THR A 263 -15.25 12.02 -16.04
C THR A 263 -16.00 11.15 -17.04
N ASP A 264 -16.83 11.75 -17.88
CA ASP A 264 -17.57 11.00 -18.90
C ASP A 264 -16.62 10.29 -19.88
N GLU A 265 -15.47 10.91 -20.18
CA GLU A 265 -14.42 10.29 -21.00
C GLU A 265 -13.79 9.07 -20.28
N GLN A 266 -13.53 9.17 -18.99
CA GLN A 266 -12.99 8.05 -18.20
C GLN A 266 -14.02 6.92 -18.05
N LEU A 267 -15.30 7.25 -17.86
CA LEU A 267 -16.38 6.27 -17.83
C LEU A 267 -16.54 5.55 -19.18
N ALA A 268 -16.37 6.25 -20.29
CA ALA A 268 -16.42 5.65 -21.62
C ALA A 268 -15.29 4.65 -21.90
N LEU A 269 -14.19 4.71 -21.15
CA LEU A 269 -13.10 3.75 -21.23
C LEU A 269 -13.40 2.44 -20.46
N ALA A 270 -14.36 2.43 -19.54
CA ALA A 270 -14.76 1.23 -18.82
C ALA A 270 -15.72 0.37 -19.67
N ASP A 271 -15.84 -0.92 -19.35
CA ASP A 271 -16.78 -1.81 -20.02
C ASP A 271 -18.19 -1.66 -19.44
N VAL A 272 -18.29 -1.46 -18.13
CA VAL A 272 -19.56 -1.28 -17.41
C VAL A 272 -19.38 -0.30 -16.27
N ALA A 273 -20.33 0.62 -16.10
CA ALA A 273 -20.46 1.42 -14.89
C ALA A 273 -21.37 0.69 -13.88
N ILE A 274 -20.93 0.59 -12.62
CA ILE A 274 -21.63 -0.11 -11.54
C ILE A 274 -21.84 0.85 -10.37
N THR A 275 -23.03 0.84 -9.80
CA THR A 275 -23.35 1.61 -8.58
C THR A 275 -23.54 0.69 -7.39
N VAL A 276 -23.00 1.09 -6.24
CA VAL A 276 -23.36 0.48 -4.96
C VAL A 276 -24.68 1.11 -4.50
N PRO A 277 -25.75 0.32 -4.28
CA PRO A 277 -27.05 0.88 -3.92
C PRO A 277 -26.99 1.58 -2.56
N ILE A 278 -27.62 2.74 -2.47
CA ILE A 278 -27.77 3.51 -1.23
C ILE A 278 -29.22 3.43 -0.78
N TYR A 279 -29.46 2.82 0.37
CA TYR A 279 -30.81 2.61 0.91
C TYR A 279 -31.28 3.72 1.87
N GLY A 280 -30.36 4.61 2.26
CA GLY A 280 -30.63 5.72 3.16
C GLY A 280 -30.76 7.05 2.42
N HIS A 281 -30.52 8.15 3.14
CA HIS A 281 -30.62 9.52 2.61
C HIS A 281 -29.26 10.10 2.17
N ALA A 282 -28.17 9.32 2.22
CA ALA A 282 -26.87 9.79 1.76
C ALA A 282 -26.84 9.88 0.23
N GLU A 283 -26.23 10.92 -0.32
CA GLU A 283 -26.06 11.10 -1.76
C GLU A 283 -24.91 10.28 -2.34
N SER A 284 -23.91 9.96 -1.50
CA SER A 284 -22.74 9.19 -1.86
C SER A 284 -22.11 8.53 -0.63
N MET A 285 -21.20 7.60 -0.86
CA MET A 285 -20.35 7.01 0.17
C MET A 285 -18.90 7.51 0.04
N ASN A 286 -18.16 7.42 1.16
CA ASN A 286 -16.70 7.59 1.11
C ASN A 286 -16.11 6.61 0.07
N LEU A 287 -15.11 7.09 -0.69
CA LEU A 287 -14.50 6.32 -1.77
C LEU A 287 -13.95 4.97 -1.31
N ALA A 288 -13.21 4.94 -0.20
CA ALA A 288 -12.63 3.69 0.31
C ALA A 288 -13.70 2.71 0.81
N THR A 289 -14.82 3.22 1.34
CA THR A 289 -15.96 2.40 1.74
C THR A 289 -16.63 1.77 0.51
N ALA A 290 -16.89 2.56 -0.53
CA ALA A 290 -17.44 2.05 -1.79
C ALA A 290 -16.51 1.01 -2.43
N ALA A 291 -15.21 1.30 -2.48
CA ALA A 291 -14.19 0.38 -3.00
C ALA A 291 -14.17 -0.95 -2.23
N SER A 292 -14.28 -0.89 -0.90
CA SER A 292 -14.34 -2.11 -0.07
C SER A 292 -15.53 -2.98 -0.42
N VAL A 293 -16.72 -2.39 -0.60
CA VAL A 293 -17.94 -3.12 -1.00
C VAL A 293 -17.75 -3.76 -2.38
N CYS A 294 -17.28 -2.99 -3.37
CA CYS A 294 -17.06 -3.46 -4.73
C CYS A 294 -16.07 -4.64 -4.78
N LEU A 295 -14.93 -4.49 -4.12
CA LEU A 295 -13.87 -5.52 -4.08
C LEU A 295 -14.37 -6.81 -3.40
N TYR A 296 -15.07 -6.70 -2.27
CA TYR A 296 -15.59 -7.87 -1.57
C TYR A 296 -16.73 -8.55 -2.33
N GLU A 297 -17.62 -7.83 -3.02
CA GLU A 297 -18.65 -8.45 -3.85
C GLU A 297 -18.05 -9.28 -5.00
N SER A 298 -17.00 -8.75 -5.67
CA SER A 298 -16.25 -9.55 -6.65
C SER A 298 -15.56 -10.75 -6.00
N ALA A 299 -14.87 -10.53 -4.87
CA ALA A 299 -14.16 -11.60 -4.16
C ALA A 299 -15.10 -12.73 -3.70
N PHE A 300 -16.26 -12.39 -3.15
CA PHE A 300 -17.27 -13.39 -2.76
C PHE A 300 -17.79 -14.15 -3.98
N THR A 301 -18.09 -13.46 -5.08
CA THR A 301 -18.62 -14.07 -6.29
C THR A 301 -17.60 -15.00 -6.95
N GLN A 302 -16.36 -14.55 -7.10
CA GLN A 302 -15.27 -15.33 -7.73
C GLN A 302 -14.85 -16.56 -6.91
N ARG A 303 -15.05 -16.57 -5.60
CA ARG A 303 -14.68 -17.68 -4.71
C ARG A 303 -15.83 -18.62 -4.36
N SER A 304 -17.04 -18.27 -4.76
CA SER A 304 -18.24 -19.11 -4.56
C SER A 304 -18.51 -20.05 -5.74
N VAL A 305 -17.65 -20.03 -6.76
CA VAL A 305 -17.75 -20.83 -7.99
C VAL A 305 -16.88 -22.07 -7.91
#